data_b4ba383129cc2f612b3e6755aefcb7ef
#
_entry.id   b4ba383129cc2f612b3e6755aefcb7ef
#
_cell.length_a   1.000
_cell.length_b   1.000
_cell.length_c   1.000
_cell.angle_alpha   90.00
_cell.angle_beta   90.00
_cell.angle_gamma   90.00
#
_symmetry.space_group_name_H-M   'P 1'
#
loop_
_entity.id
_entity.type
_entity.pdbx_description
1 polymer ?
#
loop_
_entity_poly.entity_id
_entity_poly.type
_entity_poly.pdbx_seq_one_letter_code
_entity_poly.pdbx_strand_id
1 'polypeptide(L)'
;MAERKPVESWLTDMDGVLIHEGVPIPGADAFLKKLRDSGRPFLVLTNNSIYTPRDLHARLSRMGLDVPVENIWTSALATAQFLADQRPGGSAYVIGEAGLTTALHDVGYILTDHDPDFVILGETRTYSFEALTKAVRLINGGARFIATNPDNVGPSAEGDLPATGSVAALITAATGKKPYFVGKPNPLMMRAGLNAIGAHSESSAMIGDRMDTDVLAGLEAGMRTFLVLTGVTQPKDVDRYPFRPSEVVDSIADLVDLV
;
A
#
# COMPACT_ATOMS: atom_id res chain seq x y z
N MET A 1 5.61 -31.99 -4.80
CA MET A 1 5.59 -30.53 -4.63
C MET A 1 6.71 -29.98 -5.49
N ALA A 2 6.44 -29.01 -6.36
CA ALA A 2 7.50 -28.34 -7.09
C ALA A 2 8.46 -27.69 -6.09
N GLU A 3 9.76 -27.85 -6.30
CA GLU A 3 10.80 -27.22 -5.49
C GLU A 3 10.63 -25.70 -5.59
N ARG A 4 10.37 -25.03 -4.46
CA ARG A 4 10.18 -23.57 -4.47
C ARG A 4 11.52 -22.91 -4.77
N LYS A 5 11.52 -21.94 -5.69
CA LYS A 5 12.71 -21.13 -5.97
C LYS A 5 13.20 -20.41 -4.71
N PRO A 6 14.49 -20.20 -4.54
CA PRO A 6 15.00 -19.36 -3.47
C PRO A 6 14.43 -17.94 -3.60
N VAL A 7 14.28 -17.25 -2.47
CA VAL A 7 13.83 -15.84 -2.47
C VAL A 7 15.00 -14.95 -2.87
N GLU A 8 14.84 -14.23 -3.97
CA GLU A 8 15.84 -13.32 -4.53
C GLU A 8 15.50 -11.85 -4.28
N SER A 9 14.20 -11.54 -4.06
CA SER A 9 13.73 -10.18 -3.79
C SER A 9 12.64 -10.15 -2.73
N TRP A 10 12.53 -9.04 -2.02
CA TRP A 10 11.68 -8.91 -0.86
C TRP A 10 10.77 -7.67 -0.94
N LEU A 11 9.47 -7.90 -0.76
CA LEU A 11 8.48 -6.88 -0.54
C LEU A 11 8.02 -6.98 0.91
N THR A 12 8.02 -5.88 1.64
CA THR A 12 7.59 -5.87 3.04
C THR A 12 6.58 -4.78 3.28
N ASP A 13 5.53 -5.05 4.06
CA ASP A 13 4.71 -3.97 4.58
C ASP A 13 5.52 -3.11 5.57
N MET A 14 5.01 -1.95 5.87
CA MET A 14 5.61 -0.99 6.79
C MET A 14 4.98 -1.12 8.19
N ASP A 15 3.67 -0.87 8.27
CA ASP A 15 2.94 -0.85 9.54
C ASP A 15 2.62 -2.29 10.00
N GLY A 16 2.91 -2.61 11.25
CA GLY A 16 2.78 -3.97 11.78
C GLY A 16 3.95 -4.90 11.45
N VAL A 17 4.89 -4.50 10.57
CA VAL A 17 6.06 -5.30 10.17
C VAL A 17 7.38 -4.62 10.53
N LEU A 18 7.58 -3.38 10.09
CA LEU A 18 8.79 -2.60 10.40
C LEU A 18 8.58 -1.67 11.61
N ILE A 19 7.38 -1.13 11.71
CA ILE A 19 6.96 -0.21 12.79
C ILE A 19 5.58 -0.60 13.31
N HIS A 20 5.34 -0.34 14.59
CA HIS A 20 4.01 -0.43 15.19
C HIS A 20 3.76 0.83 16.00
N GLU A 21 2.70 1.59 15.65
CA GLU A 21 2.33 2.87 16.29
C GLU A 21 3.51 3.87 16.41
N GLY A 22 4.36 3.92 15.36
CA GLY A 22 5.51 4.82 15.31
C GLY A 22 6.74 4.35 16.10
N VAL A 23 6.74 3.11 16.60
CA VAL A 23 7.88 2.47 17.27
C VAL A 23 8.44 1.37 16.36
N PRO A 24 9.78 1.28 16.16
CA PRO A 24 10.39 0.19 15.41
C PRO A 24 10.12 -1.17 16.05
N ILE A 25 9.76 -2.15 15.22
CA ILE A 25 9.64 -3.53 15.67
C ILE A 25 11.04 -4.12 15.83
N PRO A 26 11.35 -4.82 16.96
CA PRO A 26 12.64 -5.43 17.16
C PRO A 26 13.07 -6.32 15.99
N GLY A 27 14.31 -6.12 15.49
CA GLY A 27 14.85 -6.85 14.34
C GLY A 27 14.59 -6.21 12.98
N ALA A 28 13.72 -5.21 12.86
CA ALA A 28 13.46 -4.53 11.61
C ALA A 28 14.71 -3.83 11.04
N ASP A 29 15.50 -3.20 11.91
CA ASP A 29 16.78 -2.58 11.56
C ASP A 29 17.80 -3.61 11.03
N ALA A 30 17.92 -4.74 11.72
CA ALA A 30 18.80 -5.84 11.32
C ALA A 30 18.39 -6.44 9.98
N PHE A 31 17.07 -6.64 9.76
CA PHE A 31 16.52 -7.16 8.51
C PHE A 31 16.80 -6.20 7.32
N LEU A 32 16.49 -4.91 7.49
CA LEU A 32 16.77 -3.90 6.47
C LEU A 32 18.26 -3.77 6.17
N LYS A 33 19.11 -3.83 7.19
CA LYS A 33 20.56 -3.82 7.02
C LYS A 33 21.01 -5.05 6.20
N LYS A 34 20.50 -6.23 6.53
CA LYS A 34 20.85 -7.47 5.81
C LYS A 34 20.42 -7.42 4.35
N LEU A 35 19.23 -6.88 4.03
CA LEU A 35 18.77 -6.68 2.67
C LEU A 35 19.74 -5.80 1.87
N ARG A 36 20.14 -4.65 2.43
CA ARG A 36 21.10 -3.77 1.77
C ARG A 36 22.48 -4.41 1.58
N ASP A 37 22.98 -5.05 2.62
CA ASP A 37 24.31 -5.69 2.58
C ASP A 37 24.33 -6.87 1.57
N SER A 38 23.21 -7.56 1.38
CA SER A 38 23.10 -8.66 0.41
C SER A 38 22.97 -8.18 -1.04
N GLY A 39 22.63 -6.90 -1.26
CA GLY A 39 22.36 -6.36 -2.59
C GLY A 39 21.06 -6.90 -3.23
N ARG A 40 20.22 -7.59 -2.48
CA ARG A 40 18.94 -8.10 -3.00
C ARG A 40 17.95 -6.97 -3.21
N PRO A 41 17.20 -6.96 -4.32
CA PRO A 41 16.14 -6.00 -4.54
C PRO A 41 15.07 -6.09 -3.45
N PHE A 42 14.64 -4.95 -2.93
CA PHE A 42 13.53 -4.92 -1.97
C PHE A 42 12.70 -3.64 -2.10
N LEU A 43 11.44 -3.72 -1.65
CA LEU A 43 10.55 -2.57 -1.48
C LEU A 43 9.82 -2.64 -0.15
N VAL A 44 9.64 -1.48 0.47
CA VAL A 44 8.67 -1.26 1.54
C VAL A 44 7.37 -0.79 0.89
N LEU A 45 6.33 -1.63 0.95
CA LEU A 45 5.01 -1.35 0.40
C LEU A 45 4.07 -0.88 1.49
N THR A 46 3.34 0.20 1.25
CA THR A 46 2.33 0.68 2.19
C THR A 46 1.08 1.18 1.49
N ASN A 47 -0.08 0.92 2.07
CA ASN A 47 -1.35 1.51 1.63
C ASN A 47 -1.46 3.00 1.99
N ASN A 48 -0.49 3.55 2.72
CA ASN A 48 -0.44 4.98 3.01
C ASN A 48 -0.38 5.81 1.72
N SER A 49 -1.26 6.79 1.59
CA SER A 49 -1.29 7.75 0.49
C SER A 49 -1.13 9.20 0.95
N ILE A 50 -0.93 9.40 2.26
CA ILE A 50 -0.78 10.74 2.87
C ILE A 50 0.59 11.31 2.57
N TYR A 51 1.64 10.49 2.81
CA TYR A 51 3.03 10.94 2.79
C TYR A 51 3.71 10.60 1.47
N THR A 52 4.61 11.50 1.03
CA THR A 52 5.53 11.19 -0.06
C THR A 52 6.58 10.14 0.38
N PRO A 53 7.24 9.42 -0.55
CA PRO A 53 8.35 8.53 -0.20
C PRO A 53 9.46 9.24 0.58
N ARG A 54 9.72 10.52 0.31
CA ARG A 54 10.70 11.34 1.05
C ARG A 54 10.29 11.58 2.50
N ASP A 55 9.00 11.85 2.73
CA ASP A 55 8.47 12.03 4.08
C ASP A 55 8.55 10.73 4.87
N LEU A 56 8.19 9.59 4.24
CA LEU A 56 8.28 8.28 4.86
C LEU A 56 9.72 7.89 5.17
N HIS A 57 10.65 8.10 4.23
CA HIS A 57 12.09 7.92 4.48
C HIS A 57 12.56 8.73 5.70
N ALA A 58 12.23 10.03 5.74
CA ALA A 58 12.64 10.89 6.86
C ALA A 58 12.05 10.43 8.20
N ARG A 59 10.81 9.91 8.20
CA ARG A 59 10.16 9.37 9.40
C ARG A 59 10.82 8.07 9.85
N LEU A 60 11.05 7.12 8.95
CA LEU A 60 11.73 5.86 9.22
C LEU A 60 13.17 6.07 9.72
N SER A 61 13.91 7.00 9.09
CA SER A 61 15.28 7.34 9.50
C SER A 61 15.36 7.88 10.92
N ARG A 62 14.38 8.70 11.36
CA ARG A 62 14.31 9.20 12.74
C ARG A 62 14.08 8.08 13.77
N MET A 63 13.51 6.97 13.34
CA MET A 63 13.31 5.76 14.13
C MET A 63 14.48 4.77 14.05
N GLY A 64 15.55 5.11 13.32
CA GLY A 64 16.72 4.25 13.12
C GLY A 64 16.54 3.21 12.00
N LEU A 65 15.47 3.31 11.22
CA LEU A 65 15.21 2.43 10.09
C LEU A 65 15.65 3.12 8.78
N ASP A 66 16.74 2.63 8.21
CA ASP A 66 17.31 3.19 6.98
C ASP A 66 16.71 2.50 5.75
N VAL A 67 15.68 3.11 5.16
CA VAL A 67 15.02 2.70 3.92
C VAL A 67 15.24 3.79 2.88
N PRO A 68 16.00 3.56 1.80
CA PRO A 68 16.17 4.53 0.72
C PRO A 68 14.83 4.97 0.12
N VAL A 69 14.74 6.19 -0.37
CA VAL A 69 13.49 6.76 -0.93
C VAL A 69 12.97 5.91 -2.09
N GLU A 70 13.87 5.41 -2.94
CA GLU A 70 13.57 4.55 -4.10
C GLU A 70 13.08 3.15 -3.70
N ASN A 71 13.29 2.75 -2.45
CA ASN A 71 12.79 1.48 -1.91
C ASN A 71 11.43 1.63 -1.19
N ILE A 72 10.75 2.77 -1.31
CA ILE A 72 9.42 3.00 -0.74
C ILE A 72 8.38 3.07 -1.85
N TRP A 73 7.40 2.16 -1.80
CA TRP A 73 6.31 2.06 -2.77
C TRP A 73 4.97 2.23 -2.07
N THR A 74 4.30 3.35 -2.34
CA THR A 74 3.02 3.69 -1.70
C THR A 74 1.83 3.40 -2.61
N SER A 75 0.64 3.28 -2.05
CA SER A 75 -0.59 3.20 -2.83
C SER A 75 -0.82 4.45 -3.69
N ALA A 76 -0.27 5.60 -3.28
CA ALA A 76 -0.29 6.83 -4.07
C ALA A 76 0.55 6.70 -5.36
N LEU A 77 1.79 6.19 -5.26
CA LEU A 77 2.64 5.91 -6.42
C LEU A 77 2.00 4.88 -7.35
N ALA A 78 1.49 3.78 -6.78
CA ALA A 78 0.80 2.75 -7.56
C ALA A 78 -0.42 3.32 -8.29
N THR A 79 -1.19 4.22 -7.65
CA THR A 79 -2.35 4.88 -8.26
C THR A 79 -1.93 5.82 -9.39
N ALA A 80 -0.90 6.62 -9.19
CA ALA A 80 -0.39 7.53 -10.22
C ALA A 80 0.14 6.75 -11.43
N GLN A 81 0.94 5.71 -11.22
CA GLN A 81 1.44 4.85 -12.30
C GLN A 81 0.30 4.17 -13.06
N PHE A 82 -0.67 3.58 -12.34
CA PHE A 82 -1.85 2.97 -12.97
C PHE A 82 -2.58 3.95 -13.88
N LEU A 83 -2.80 5.17 -13.41
CA LEU A 83 -3.51 6.19 -14.18
C LEU A 83 -2.70 6.67 -15.38
N ALA A 84 -1.39 6.83 -15.25
CA ALA A 84 -0.51 7.17 -16.36
C ALA A 84 -0.54 6.10 -17.48
N ASP A 85 -0.60 4.82 -17.09
CA ASP A 85 -0.71 3.70 -18.03
C ASP A 85 -2.08 3.64 -18.70
N GLN A 86 -3.16 4.00 -17.99
CA GLN A 86 -4.53 3.95 -18.53
C GLN A 86 -4.88 5.17 -19.38
N ARG A 87 -4.43 6.37 -19.00
CA ARG A 87 -4.73 7.63 -19.67
C ARG A 87 -3.58 8.64 -19.44
N PRO A 88 -2.51 8.58 -20.23
CA PRO A 88 -1.41 9.55 -20.15
C PRO A 88 -1.92 10.98 -20.29
N GLY A 89 -1.43 11.90 -19.42
CA GLY A 89 -1.80 13.31 -19.45
C GLY A 89 -3.28 13.59 -19.14
N GLY A 90 -3.93 12.69 -18.42
CA GLY A 90 -5.33 12.85 -17.99
C GLY A 90 -5.51 13.89 -16.89
N SER A 91 -6.76 14.09 -16.48
CA SER A 91 -7.15 15.03 -15.45
C SER A 91 -7.88 14.36 -14.27
N ALA A 92 -7.74 14.92 -13.08
CA ALA A 92 -8.33 14.36 -11.88
C ALA A 92 -8.81 15.40 -10.87
N TYR A 93 -9.94 15.14 -10.25
CA TYR A 93 -10.33 15.74 -8.98
C TYR A 93 -9.84 14.84 -7.85
N VAL A 94 -9.07 15.39 -6.93
CA VAL A 94 -8.37 14.61 -5.90
C VAL A 94 -8.85 15.02 -4.51
N ILE A 95 -9.20 14.02 -3.71
CA ILE A 95 -9.34 14.14 -2.26
C ILE A 95 -8.21 13.31 -1.66
N GLY A 96 -7.23 13.97 -1.05
CA GLY A 96 -6.03 13.32 -0.50
C GLY A 96 -4.97 14.35 -0.13
N GLU A 97 -3.83 13.86 0.30
CA GLU A 97 -2.71 14.67 0.81
C GLU A 97 -1.54 14.71 -0.20
N ALA A 98 -0.43 15.32 0.25
CA ALA A 98 0.76 15.55 -0.57
C ALA A 98 1.32 14.27 -1.24
N GLY A 99 1.27 13.12 -0.56
CA GLY A 99 1.71 11.86 -1.14
C GLY A 99 1.02 11.53 -2.46
N LEU A 100 -0.31 11.70 -2.50
CA LEU A 100 -1.10 11.41 -3.69
C LEU A 100 -0.98 12.53 -4.75
N THR A 101 -1.09 13.78 -4.34
CA THR A 101 -1.06 14.90 -5.29
C THR A 101 0.30 15.05 -5.96
N THR A 102 1.41 14.86 -5.22
CA THR A 102 2.76 14.86 -5.78
C THR A 102 2.93 13.72 -6.79
N ALA A 103 2.55 12.50 -6.42
CA ALA A 103 2.67 11.35 -7.33
C ALA A 103 1.90 11.55 -8.65
N LEU A 104 0.72 12.17 -8.60
CA LEU A 104 -0.05 12.49 -9.80
C LEU A 104 0.60 13.57 -10.66
N HIS A 105 1.15 14.62 -10.04
CA HIS A 105 1.90 15.66 -10.77
C HIS A 105 3.15 15.08 -11.43
N ASP A 106 3.88 14.21 -10.75
CA ASP A 106 5.11 13.60 -11.26
C ASP A 106 4.87 12.76 -12.53
N VAL A 107 3.66 12.20 -12.70
CA VAL A 107 3.27 11.48 -13.92
C VAL A 107 2.49 12.35 -14.93
N GLY A 108 2.45 13.68 -14.71
CA GLY A 108 1.89 14.64 -15.66
C GLY A 108 0.36 14.79 -15.62
N TYR A 109 -0.30 14.38 -14.53
CA TYR A 109 -1.74 14.57 -14.35
C TYR A 109 -2.08 16.03 -14.02
N ILE A 110 -3.18 16.52 -14.60
CA ILE A 110 -3.74 17.83 -14.31
C ILE A 110 -4.77 17.71 -13.21
N LEU A 111 -4.54 18.39 -12.08
CA LEU A 111 -5.53 18.44 -10.99
C LEU A 111 -6.52 19.56 -11.24
N THR A 112 -7.81 19.21 -11.38
CA THR A 112 -8.87 20.14 -11.71
C THR A 112 -10.19 19.71 -11.08
N ASP A 113 -11.06 20.66 -10.86
CA ASP A 113 -12.43 20.44 -10.41
C ASP A 113 -13.47 20.66 -11.54
N HIS A 114 -12.98 20.90 -12.76
CA HIS A 114 -13.79 21.09 -13.97
C HIS A 114 -13.65 19.89 -14.90
N ASP A 115 -14.72 19.13 -15.07
CA ASP A 115 -14.86 17.99 -15.99
C ASP A 115 -13.64 17.04 -15.99
N PRO A 116 -13.21 16.54 -14.82
CA PRO A 116 -12.06 15.66 -14.75
C PRO A 116 -12.34 14.27 -15.32
N ASP A 117 -11.33 13.61 -15.84
CA ASP A 117 -11.42 12.21 -16.29
C ASP A 117 -11.69 11.26 -15.13
N PHE A 118 -11.12 11.58 -13.95
CA PHE A 118 -11.18 10.76 -12.75
C PHE A 118 -11.49 11.58 -11.50
N VAL A 119 -12.21 10.96 -10.56
CA VAL A 119 -12.21 11.34 -9.16
C VAL A 119 -11.34 10.34 -8.41
N ILE A 120 -10.33 10.85 -7.70
CA ILE A 120 -9.37 10.01 -6.97
C ILE A 120 -9.50 10.30 -5.47
N LEU A 121 -9.78 9.24 -4.72
CA LEU A 121 -9.89 9.28 -3.27
C LEU A 121 -8.66 8.64 -2.64
N GLY A 122 -7.90 9.42 -1.88
CA GLY A 122 -6.86 8.97 -1.00
C GLY A 122 -7.18 9.25 0.46
N GLU A 123 -6.26 8.89 1.33
CA GLU A 123 -6.38 9.14 2.76
C GLU A 123 -6.07 10.60 3.08
N THR A 124 -6.88 11.19 3.97
CA THR A 124 -6.64 12.49 4.59
C THR A 124 -7.26 12.49 5.98
N ARG A 125 -6.83 13.41 6.83
CA ARG A 125 -7.42 13.64 8.16
C ARG A 125 -8.48 14.76 8.12
N THR A 126 -8.69 15.39 6.95
CA THR A 126 -9.52 16.59 6.80
C THR A 126 -10.56 16.44 5.68
N TYR A 127 -11.28 15.31 5.66
CA TYR A 127 -12.40 15.15 4.74
C TYR A 127 -13.47 16.22 4.97
N SER A 128 -13.71 17.08 3.98
CA SER A 128 -14.76 18.07 4.07
C SER A 128 -16.03 17.62 3.34
N PHE A 129 -17.19 17.98 3.88
CA PHE A 129 -18.48 17.69 3.25
C PHE A 129 -18.58 18.31 1.85
N GLU A 130 -17.97 19.49 1.66
CA GLU A 130 -17.93 20.17 0.36
C GLU A 130 -17.14 19.35 -0.68
N ALA A 131 -15.95 18.88 -0.32
CA ALA A 131 -15.12 18.06 -1.20
C ALA A 131 -15.81 16.74 -1.57
N LEU A 132 -16.45 16.08 -0.61
CA LEU A 132 -17.21 14.85 -0.84
C LEU A 132 -18.42 15.11 -1.75
N THR A 133 -19.16 16.22 -1.52
CA THR A 133 -20.28 16.62 -2.37
C THR A 133 -19.84 16.86 -3.82
N LYS A 134 -18.67 17.52 -4.00
CA LYS A 134 -18.11 17.74 -5.33
C LYS A 134 -17.73 16.43 -6.00
N ALA A 135 -17.06 15.53 -5.30
CA ALA A 135 -16.72 14.20 -5.80
C ALA A 135 -17.98 13.45 -6.28
N VAL A 136 -19.04 13.41 -5.48
CA VAL A 136 -20.33 12.78 -5.84
C VAL A 136 -20.90 13.37 -7.12
N ARG A 137 -20.90 14.70 -7.28
CA ARG A 137 -21.39 15.37 -8.48
C ARG A 137 -20.57 15.04 -9.72
N LEU A 138 -19.24 15.05 -9.59
CA LEU A 138 -18.32 14.73 -10.69
C LEU A 138 -18.45 13.26 -11.13
N ILE A 139 -18.56 12.34 -10.19
CA ILE A 139 -18.78 10.92 -10.47
C ILE A 139 -20.13 10.71 -11.17
N ASN A 140 -21.20 11.39 -10.72
CA ASN A 140 -22.51 11.34 -11.38
C ASN A 140 -22.47 11.98 -12.77
N GLY A 141 -21.64 12.98 -12.98
CA GLY A 141 -21.36 13.63 -14.27
C GLY A 141 -20.56 12.77 -15.26
N GLY A 142 -19.98 11.64 -14.81
CA GLY A 142 -19.28 10.71 -15.71
C GLY A 142 -17.81 10.48 -15.37
N ALA A 143 -17.21 11.20 -14.43
CA ALA A 143 -15.85 10.94 -13.98
C ALA A 143 -15.72 9.52 -13.38
N ARG A 144 -14.65 8.84 -13.70
CA ARG A 144 -14.36 7.48 -13.19
C ARG A 144 -13.84 7.54 -11.77
N PHE A 145 -14.35 6.65 -10.91
CA PHE A 145 -14.01 6.66 -9.48
C PHE A 145 -12.87 5.69 -9.18
N ILE A 146 -11.76 6.21 -8.64
CA ILE A 146 -10.56 5.49 -8.20
C ILE A 146 -10.34 5.77 -6.71
N ALA A 147 -9.85 4.78 -5.96
CA ALA A 147 -9.41 4.98 -4.59
C ALA A 147 -8.06 4.29 -4.35
N THR A 148 -7.24 4.89 -3.50
CA THR A 148 -5.87 4.43 -3.26
C THR A 148 -5.82 3.07 -2.55
N ASN A 149 -6.75 2.79 -1.64
CA ASN A 149 -6.80 1.52 -0.90
C ASN A 149 -8.21 1.24 -0.34
N PRO A 150 -8.54 -0.02 -0.01
CA PRO A 150 -9.86 -0.40 0.51
C PRO A 150 -9.94 -0.40 2.04
N ASP A 151 -8.93 0.06 2.77
CA ASP A 151 -8.88 -0.01 4.23
C ASP A 151 -10.04 0.79 4.84
N ASN A 152 -10.88 0.11 5.63
CA ASN A 152 -12.04 0.74 6.26
C ASN A 152 -11.66 1.54 7.50
N VAL A 153 -10.62 1.10 8.21
CA VAL A 153 -10.11 1.75 9.41
C VAL A 153 -8.59 1.88 9.33
N GLY A 154 -8.07 2.91 9.94
CA GLY A 154 -6.65 3.12 10.17
C GLY A 154 -6.37 3.30 11.67
N PRO A 155 -5.17 2.96 12.15
CA PRO A 155 -4.81 3.09 13.56
C PRO A 155 -4.58 4.55 13.95
N SER A 156 -4.93 4.89 15.20
CA SER A 156 -4.51 6.13 15.86
C SER A 156 -4.34 5.90 17.35
N ALA A 157 -3.65 6.84 18.01
CA ALA A 157 -3.46 6.80 19.46
C ALA A 157 -4.78 6.85 20.25
N GLU A 158 -5.86 7.34 19.63
CA GLU A 158 -7.19 7.47 20.25
C GLU A 158 -8.13 6.30 19.85
N GLY A 159 -7.64 5.33 19.08
CA GLY A 159 -8.42 4.20 18.53
C GLY A 159 -8.60 4.27 17.02
N ASP A 160 -9.50 3.45 16.49
CA ASP A 160 -9.73 3.32 15.06
C ASP A 160 -10.28 4.60 14.42
N LEU A 161 -9.71 4.99 13.28
CA LEU A 161 -10.20 6.08 12.44
C LEU A 161 -10.82 5.53 11.15
N PRO A 162 -11.91 6.15 10.63
CA PRO A 162 -12.36 5.87 9.27
C PRO A 162 -11.26 6.15 8.25
N ALA A 163 -10.93 5.16 7.42
CA ALA A 163 -9.94 5.26 6.36
C ALA A 163 -10.60 5.38 4.97
N THR A 164 -9.79 5.31 3.92
CA THR A 164 -10.21 5.51 2.52
C THR A 164 -11.41 4.64 2.13
N GLY A 165 -11.43 3.36 2.53
CA GLY A 165 -12.52 2.43 2.22
C GLY A 165 -13.87 2.87 2.78
N SER A 166 -13.91 3.38 4.01
CA SER A 166 -15.14 3.89 4.65
C SER A 166 -15.68 5.13 3.92
N VAL A 167 -14.80 6.04 3.50
CA VAL A 167 -15.20 7.23 2.73
C VAL A 167 -15.62 6.84 1.32
N ALA A 168 -14.95 5.87 0.72
CA ALA A 168 -15.34 5.29 -0.57
C ALA A 168 -16.74 4.65 -0.50
N ALA A 169 -17.07 3.99 0.61
CA ALA A 169 -18.40 3.43 0.84
C ALA A 169 -19.49 4.53 0.92
N LEU A 170 -19.19 5.66 1.59
CA LEU A 170 -20.09 6.83 1.62
C LEU A 170 -20.36 7.35 0.20
N ILE A 171 -19.31 7.58 -0.60
CA ILE A 171 -19.44 8.06 -1.98
C ILE A 171 -20.19 7.02 -2.83
N THR A 172 -19.90 5.72 -2.63
CA THR A 172 -20.60 4.64 -3.33
C THR A 172 -22.09 4.62 -3.01
N ALA A 173 -22.46 4.81 -1.74
CA ALA A 173 -23.87 4.88 -1.33
C ALA A 173 -24.60 6.05 -1.99
N ALA A 174 -23.94 7.21 -2.17
CA ALA A 174 -24.50 8.40 -2.78
C ALA A 174 -24.60 8.34 -4.32
N THR A 175 -23.70 7.56 -4.98
CA THR A 175 -23.59 7.55 -6.46
C THR A 175 -24.03 6.23 -7.09
N GLY A 176 -24.11 5.14 -6.32
CA GLY A 176 -24.26 3.78 -6.83
C GLY A 176 -23.00 3.23 -7.55
N LYS A 177 -21.92 4.02 -7.65
CA LYS A 177 -20.68 3.65 -8.37
C LYS A 177 -19.57 3.32 -7.39
N LYS A 178 -19.03 2.10 -7.49
CA LYS A 178 -17.88 1.64 -6.68
C LYS A 178 -16.58 2.14 -7.27
N PRO A 179 -15.56 2.48 -6.45
CA PRO A 179 -14.23 2.79 -6.95
C PRO A 179 -13.49 1.52 -7.40
N TYR A 180 -12.50 1.72 -8.26
CA TYR A 180 -11.43 0.76 -8.43
C TYR A 180 -10.34 1.06 -7.40
N PHE A 181 -10.07 0.11 -6.50
CA PHE A 181 -9.02 0.23 -5.49
C PHE A 181 -7.69 -0.25 -6.08
N VAL A 182 -6.63 0.57 -5.97
CA VAL A 182 -5.31 0.26 -6.56
C VAL A 182 -4.36 -0.39 -5.56
N GLY A 183 -4.41 0.03 -4.29
CA GLY A 183 -3.56 -0.48 -3.22
C GLY A 183 -3.85 -1.94 -2.83
N LYS A 184 -3.05 -2.48 -1.92
CA LYS A 184 -3.24 -3.84 -1.41
C LYS A 184 -4.70 -4.05 -0.95
N PRO A 185 -5.36 -5.19 -1.24
CA PRO A 185 -4.79 -6.43 -1.79
C PRO A 185 -4.72 -6.51 -3.32
N ASN A 186 -4.93 -5.42 -4.06
CA ASN A 186 -4.90 -5.48 -5.52
C ASN A 186 -3.52 -5.96 -6.03
N PRO A 187 -3.44 -7.08 -6.78
CA PRO A 187 -2.17 -7.60 -7.28
C PRO A 187 -1.47 -6.66 -8.28
N LEU A 188 -2.18 -5.66 -8.79
CA LEU A 188 -1.60 -4.62 -9.64
C LEU A 188 -0.53 -3.83 -8.88
N MET A 189 -0.76 -3.49 -7.61
CA MET A 189 0.22 -2.79 -6.79
C MET A 189 1.50 -3.61 -6.62
N MET A 190 1.35 -4.93 -6.39
CA MET A 190 2.49 -5.86 -6.26
C MET A 190 3.28 -5.94 -7.57
N ARG A 191 2.59 -6.12 -8.69
CA ARG A 191 3.22 -6.19 -10.02
C ARG A 191 3.95 -4.90 -10.38
N ALA A 192 3.33 -3.74 -10.14
CA ALA A 192 3.96 -2.45 -10.40
C ALA A 192 5.23 -2.26 -9.53
N GLY A 193 5.16 -2.62 -8.25
CA GLY A 193 6.32 -2.60 -7.36
C GLY A 193 7.43 -3.54 -7.81
N LEU A 194 7.12 -4.78 -8.17
CA LEU A 194 8.11 -5.75 -8.69
C LEU A 194 8.78 -5.22 -9.97
N ASN A 195 8.01 -4.64 -10.89
CA ASN A 195 8.54 -4.04 -12.12
C ASN A 195 9.51 -2.90 -11.82
N ALA A 196 9.20 -2.07 -10.81
CA ALA A 196 10.05 -0.94 -10.41
C ALA A 196 11.45 -1.36 -9.93
N ILE A 197 11.58 -2.56 -9.35
CA ILE A 197 12.86 -3.12 -8.90
C ILE A 197 13.42 -4.22 -9.81
N GLY A 198 12.81 -4.44 -10.97
CA GLY A 198 13.25 -5.47 -11.93
C GLY A 198 13.15 -6.91 -11.41
N ALA A 199 12.19 -7.18 -10.51
CA ALA A 199 12.02 -8.48 -9.85
C ALA A 199 10.84 -9.29 -10.45
N HIS A 200 10.86 -10.61 -10.25
CA HIS A 200 9.83 -11.53 -10.70
C HIS A 200 9.11 -12.18 -9.51
N SER A 201 7.79 -12.30 -9.58
CA SER A 201 6.97 -12.80 -8.47
C SER A 201 7.37 -14.21 -8.00
N GLU A 202 7.78 -15.10 -8.91
CA GLU A 202 8.17 -16.49 -8.61
C GLU A 202 9.38 -16.61 -7.67
N SER A 203 10.29 -15.62 -7.68
CA SER A 203 11.47 -15.54 -6.81
C SER A 203 11.37 -14.42 -5.78
N SER A 204 10.17 -13.90 -5.56
CA SER A 204 9.93 -12.82 -4.59
C SER A 204 9.12 -13.28 -3.39
N ALA A 205 9.35 -12.63 -2.25
CA ALA A 205 8.55 -12.80 -1.05
C ALA A 205 7.80 -11.52 -0.70
N MET A 206 6.58 -11.68 -0.15
CA MET A 206 5.81 -10.62 0.51
C MET A 206 5.76 -10.90 2.00
N ILE A 207 6.16 -9.94 2.82
CA ILE A 207 6.06 -9.96 4.27
C ILE A 207 4.98 -8.98 4.68
N GLY A 208 4.02 -9.42 5.48
CA GLY A 208 2.95 -8.56 5.99
C GLY A 208 2.37 -9.10 7.28
N ASP A 209 1.56 -8.28 7.93
CA ASP A 209 0.89 -8.60 9.19
C ASP A 209 -0.61 -8.88 9.00
N ARG A 210 -1.13 -8.70 7.78
CA ARG A 210 -2.56 -8.85 7.49
C ARG A 210 -2.84 -9.91 6.44
N MET A 211 -3.80 -10.78 6.78
CA MET A 211 -4.26 -11.83 5.87
C MET A 211 -5.02 -11.24 4.66
N ASP A 212 -5.87 -10.25 4.89
CA ASP A 212 -6.81 -9.69 3.90
C ASP A 212 -6.17 -8.68 2.94
N THR A 213 -4.98 -8.20 3.22
CA THR A 213 -4.22 -7.28 2.36
C THR A 213 -2.92 -7.91 1.86
N ASP A 214 -1.96 -8.14 2.73
CA ASP A 214 -0.59 -8.54 2.39
C ASP A 214 -0.50 -9.97 1.87
N VAL A 215 -1.05 -10.91 2.67
CA VAL A 215 -1.01 -12.33 2.32
C VAL A 215 -1.84 -12.56 1.06
N LEU A 216 -3.02 -11.96 0.96
CA LEU A 216 -3.87 -12.08 -0.22
C LEU A 216 -3.18 -11.49 -1.47
N ALA A 217 -2.63 -10.27 -1.36
CA ALA A 217 -1.93 -9.63 -2.49
C ALA A 217 -0.73 -10.43 -2.96
N GLY A 218 0.10 -10.91 -2.03
CA GLY A 218 1.27 -11.73 -2.35
C GLY A 218 0.88 -13.06 -3.00
N LEU A 219 -0.15 -13.70 -2.47
CA LEU A 219 -0.66 -14.99 -2.98
C LEU A 219 -1.22 -14.83 -4.41
N GLU A 220 -2.06 -13.80 -4.66
CA GLU A 220 -2.63 -13.53 -5.99
C GLU A 220 -1.58 -13.07 -7.00
N ALA A 221 -0.49 -12.44 -6.53
CA ALA A 221 0.66 -12.11 -7.36
C ALA A 221 1.59 -13.31 -7.63
N GLY A 222 1.37 -14.47 -6.99
CA GLY A 222 2.21 -15.67 -7.15
C GLY A 222 3.53 -15.63 -6.38
N MET A 223 3.59 -14.84 -5.31
CA MET A 223 4.76 -14.66 -4.45
C MET A 223 4.75 -15.66 -3.28
N ARG A 224 5.92 -15.87 -2.66
CA ARG A 224 5.99 -16.48 -1.33
C ARG A 224 5.51 -15.46 -0.29
N THR A 225 4.68 -15.89 0.67
CA THR A 225 4.08 -14.98 1.65
C THR A 225 4.50 -15.36 3.06
N PHE A 226 4.97 -14.37 3.83
CA PHE A 226 5.29 -14.49 5.24
C PHE A 226 4.33 -13.61 6.04
N LEU A 227 3.59 -14.22 6.96
CA LEU A 227 2.76 -13.51 7.91
C LEU A 227 3.55 -13.34 9.20
N VAL A 228 3.76 -12.08 9.63
CA VAL A 228 4.30 -11.75 10.95
C VAL A 228 3.15 -11.48 11.92
N LEU A 229 3.36 -11.85 13.19
CA LEU A 229 2.33 -11.71 14.25
C LEU A 229 2.49 -10.45 15.10
N THR A 230 3.24 -9.48 14.60
CA THR A 230 3.54 -8.19 15.28
C THR A 230 2.51 -7.10 15.02
N GLY A 231 1.51 -7.35 14.19
CA GLY A 231 0.49 -6.36 13.81
C GLY A 231 -0.94 -6.84 14.05
N VAL A 232 -1.78 -6.74 13.02
CA VAL A 232 -3.25 -6.90 13.13
C VAL A 232 -3.68 -8.34 13.29
N THR A 233 -3.13 -9.28 12.48
CA THR A 233 -3.59 -10.67 12.47
C THR A 233 -3.07 -11.41 13.70
N GLN A 234 -3.99 -12.01 14.44
CA GLN A 234 -3.66 -12.92 15.55
C GLN A 234 -3.60 -14.39 15.06
N PRO A 235 -2.83 -15.28 15.70
CA PRO A 235 -2.72 -16.69 15.29
C PRO A 235 -4.08 -17.38 15.09
N LYS A 236 -5.06 -17.12 15.97
CA LYS A 236 -6.42 -17.68 15.92
C LYS A 236 -7.25 -17.20 14.71
N ASP A 237 -6.84 -16.11 14.07
CA ASP A 237 -7.60 -15.51 12.97
C ASP A 237 -7.15 -16.07 11.61
N VAL A 238 -5.97 -16.67 11.52
CA VAL A 238 -5.43 -17.24 10.27
C VAL A 238 -6.39 -18.29 9.69
N ASP A 239 -6.97 -19.13 10.55
CA ASP A 239 -7.86 -20.21 10.13
C ASP A 239 -9.24 -19.74 9.66
N ARG A 240 -9.60 -18.48 9.87
CA ARG A 240 -10.86 -17.90 9.37
C ARG A 240 -10.82 -17.59 7.87
N TYR A 241 -9.63 -17.54 7.27
CA TYR A 241 -9.46 -17.26 5.85
C TYR A 241 -9.43 -18.56 5.04
N PRO A 242 -9.94 -18.57 3.79
CA PRO A 242 -9.92 -19.74 2.92
C PRO A 242 -8.54 -20.02 2.30
N PHE A 243 -7.55 -19.18 2.56
CA PHE A 243 -6.17 -19.28 2.08
C PHE A 243 -5.18 -19.21 3.24
N ARG A 244 -3.93 -19.58 2.98
CA ARG A 244 -2.86 -19.61 3.99
C ARG A 244 -1.64 -18.86 3.48
N PRO A 245 -0.88 -18.19 4.37
CA PRO A 245 0.46 -17.73 4.04
C PRO A 245 1.37 -18.92 3.76
N SER A 246 2.48 -18.69 3.09
CA SER A 246 3.50 -19.74 2.92
C SER A 246 4.13 -20.11 4.25
N GLU A 247 4.32 -19.13 5.12
CA GLU A 247 4.86 -19.31 6.48
C GLU A 247 4.26 -18.28 7.43
N VAL A 248 4.14 -18.63 8.70
CA VAL A 248 3.79 -17.75 9.81
C VAL A 248 4.99 -17.68 10.73
N VAL A 249 5.43 -16.49 11.09
CA VAL A 249 6.55 -16.23 11.99
C VAL A 249 6.15 -15.21 13.06
N ASP A 250 6.83 -15.20 14.19
CA ASP A 250 6.47 -14.29 15.27
C ASP A 250 6.76 -12.83 14.92
N SER A 251 7.89 -12.58 14.26
CA SER A 251 8.30 -11.23 13.88
C SER A 251 9.22 -11.20 12.64
N ILE A 252 9.50 -9.99 12.15
CA ILE A 252 10.47 -9.76 11.08
C ILE A 252 11.89 -10.23 11.47
N ALA A 253 12.21 -10.30 12.77
CA ALA A 253 13.50 -10.75 13.26
C ALA A 253 13.79 -12.21 12.85
N ASP A 254 12.76 -13.05 12.76
CA ASP A 254 12.89 -14.47 12.41
C ASP A 254 13.27 -14.67 10.93
N LEU A 255 13.15 -13.62 10.12
CA LEU A 255 13.44 -13.65 8.68
C LEU A 255 14.85 -13.15 8.34
N VAL A 256 15.62 -12.64 9.30
CA VAL A 256 16.96 -12.06 9.07
C VAL A 256 17.91 -13.08 8.43
N ASP A 257 17.86 -14.34 8.88
CA ASP A 257 18.75 -15.38 8.38
C ASP A 257 18.31 -15.98 7.03
N LEU A 258 17.11 -15.60 6.54
CA LEU A 258 16.62 -16.01 5.21
C LEU A 258 17.07 -15.07 4.08
N VAL A 259 17.55 -13.87 4.41
CA VAL A 259 18.14 -12.89 3.49
C VAL A 259 19.65 -13.26 3.27
#